data_3840831525a5c99eecefff19a6bc4de2
#
_entry.id   3840831525a5c99eecefff19a6bc4de2
#
_cell.length_a   1.000
_cell.length_b   1.000
_cell.length_c   1.000
_cell.angle_alpha   90.00
_cell.angle_beta   90.00
_cell.angle_gamma   90.00
#
_symmetry.space_group_name_H-M   'P 1'
#
loop_
_entity.id
_entity.type
_entity.pdbx_description
1 polymer ?
#
loop_
_entity_poly.entity_id
_entity_poly.type
_entity_poly.pdbx_seq_one_letter_code
_entity_poly.pdbx_strand_id
1 'polypeptide(L)'
;MEFSYFTRKRDLEKLNGSFFDVVIVGGGIAGAGIASLLSSNKVKVLLVDKGDFASGTSSNSSKLIHGGLRYLAQGHLLLTRELLKERNYLVRNVDIVQPMKFDILIDVDSWGKKTLYMGLLLYNILGGKFRLPNFIKGKYSYDGYSGHFTYEDAATDDALLVVYNVATFVKLGGTAINYLEATRIKDTEKGVEITLKDKFDMGEYSVSGKIVLNATGPWVNEIYGSYTSERINNLQLTRGAHIIVRKDKLSLDNAVVFRSHLDGRQMFVIPRGEVVLIGTTDDFTERPDSLTVKNEEREYILNSARKIFPSLTSEDVVGEYVGIRPLYGKGSDPGRVTRDFYVDVTGRMVTVMGVKITNYRNAARKIARRLGRILNVDLKVDGLPLILYKREGDEIDSALRNECALTVDDVLKRRVGHFYFKTDQGRSTVEGIKKRIEDYFKTDVK
;
A
#
# COMPACT_ATOMS: atom_id res chain seq x y z
N MET A 1 24.11 -6.39 -3.16
CA MET A 1 23.14 -7.49 -3.12
C MET A 1 22.39 -7.44 -4.43
N GLU A 2 22.32 -8.53 -5.13
CA GLU A 2 21.57 -8.61 -6.37
C GLU A 2 20.19 -9.19 -6.09
N PHE A 3 19.14 -8.49 -6.51
CA PHE A 3 17.76 -8.96 -6.51
C PHE A 3 17.15 -8.56 -7.86
N SER A 4 17.26 -9.47 -8.81
CA SER A 4 17.10 -9.18 -10.24
C SER A 4 16.41 -10.32 -10.98
N TYR A 5 16.20 -10.17 -12.28
CA TYR A 5 15.76 -11.25 -13.17
C TYR A 5 16.64 -12.50 -13.05
N PHE A 6 17.97 -12.32 -12.98
CA PHE A 6 18.91 -13.45 -12.93
C PHE A 6 18.86 -14.19 -11.60
N THR A 7 18.74 -13.47 -10.48
CA THR A 7 18.55 -14.12 -9.17
C THR A 7 17.21 -14.82 -9.10
N ARG A 8 16.14 -14.23 -9.68
CA ARG A 8 14.82 -14.87 -9.81
C ARG A 8 14.90 -16.20 -10.56
N LYS A 9 15.56 -16.23 -11.73
CA LYS A 9 15.73 -17.43 -12.55
C LYS A 9 16.46 -18.53 -11.77
N ARG A 10 17.59 -18.20 -11.14
CA ARG A 10 18.36 -19.12 -10.29
C ARG A 10 17.55 -19.66 -9.10
N ASP A 11 16.69 -18.81 -8.49
CA ASP A 11 15.85 -19.22 -7.39
C ASP A 11 14.73 -20.17 -7.85
N LEU A 12 14.16 -19.95 -9.04
CA LEU A 12 13.19 -20.85 -9.68
C LEU A 12 13.79 -22.24 -9.97
N GLU A 13 15.03 -22.31 -10.47
CA GLU A 13 15.72 -23.57 -10.73
C GLU A 13 15.86 -24.45 -9.48
N LYS A 14 15.97 -23.82 -8.30
CA LYS A 14 16.13 -24.51 -7.00
C LYS A 14 14.81 -24.69 -6.26
N LEU A 15 13.72 -24.19 -6.82
CA LEU A 15 12.45 -24.07 -6.08
C LEU A 15 11.75 -25.42 -5.92
N ASN A 16 11.78 -26.25 -6.98
CA ASN A 16 11.01 -27.48 -7.02
C ASN A 16 11.45 -28.47 -5.92
N GLY A 17 10.49 -28.94 -5.13
CA GLY A 17 10.74 -29.83 -3.99
C GLY A 17 11.35 -29.14 -2.75
N SER A 18 11.54 -27.82 -2.79
CA SER A 18 12.07 -27.08 -1.64
C SER A 18 11.09 -27.03 -0.48
N PHE A 19 11.64 -27.02 0.75
CA PHE A 19 10.88 -26.90 2.00
C PHE A 19 11.19 -25.58 2.71
N PHE A 20 10.12 -24.89 3.17
CA PHE A 20 10.18 -23.62 3.89
C PHE A 20 9.48 -23.73 5.25
N ASP A 21 9.84 -22.88 6.20
CA ASP A 21 9.06 -22.78 7.44
C ASP A 21 7.72 -22.07 7.16
N VAL A 22 7.75 -21.01 6.33
CA VAL A 22 6.57 -20.25 5.94
C VAL A 22 6.60 -19.96 4.44
N VAL A 23 5.52 -20.28 3.73
CA VAL A 23 5.28 -19.79 2.37
C VAL A 23 4.27 -18.66 2.43
N ILE A 24 4.66 -17.46 2.02
CA ILE A 24 3.80 -16.27 2.00
C ILE A 24 3.30 -16.05 0.58
N VAL A 25 1.99 -16.07 0.40
CA VAL A 25 1.31 -15.76 -0.86
C VAL A 25 0.77 -14.34 -0.80
N GLY A 26 1.28 -13.46 -1.67
CA GLY A 26 0.93 -12.04 -1.75
C GLY A 26 2.06 -11.11 -1.30
N GLY A 27 2.69 -10.45 -2.27
CA GLY A 27 3.82 -9.50 -2.10
C GLY A 27 3.38 -8.04 -1.96
N GLY A 28 2.20 -7.78 -1.35
CA GLY A 28 1.80 -6.45 -0.91
C GLY A 28 2.45 -6.06 0.42
N ILE A 29 2.05 -4.91 0.98
CA ILE A 29 2.65 -4.36 2.21
C ILE A 29 2.55 -5.32 3.41
N ALA A 30 1.49 -6.12 3.51
CA ALA A 30 1.31 -7.10 4.57
C ALA A 30 2.34 -8.24 4.44
N GLY A 31 2.36 -8.90 3.28
CA GLY A 31 3.29 -10.02 3.03
C GLY A 31 4.75 -9.60 3.11
N ALA A 32 5.12 -8.49 2.48
CA ALA A 32 6.48 -7.96 2.49
C ALA A 32 6.97 -7.60 3.90
N GLY A 33 6.12 -6.94 4.71
CA GLY A 33 6.47 -6.58 6.08
C GLY A 33 6.63 -7.79 6.99
N ILE A 34 5.75 -8.82 6.85
CA ILE A 34 5.83 -10.06 7.63
C ILE A 34 7.05 -10.88 7.20
N ALA A 35 7.31 -11.01 5.88
CA ALA A 35 8.45 -11.72 5.33
C ALA A 35 9.77 -11.16 5.87
N SER A 36 9.92 -9.83 5.83
CA SER A 36 11.10 -9.14 6.34
C SER A 36 11.32 -9.42 7.85
N LEU A 37 10.25 -9.39 8.66
CA LEU A 37 10.33 -9.69 10.08
C LEU A 37 10.70 -11.15 10.35
N LEU A 38 10.10 -12.09 9.66
CA LEU A 38 10.39 -13.53 9.86
C LEU A 38 11.83 -13.84 9.47
N SER A 39 12.34 -13.33 8.35
CA SER A 39 13.73 -13.54 7.93
C SER A 39 14.74 -12.88 8.87
N SER A 40 14.44 -11.75 9.50
CA SER A 40 15.30 -11.17 10.54
C SER A 40 15.47 -12.09 11.75
N ASN A 41 14.53 -13.03 11.94
CA ASN A 41 14.56 -14.08 12.95
C ASN A 41 15.06 -15.44 12.41
N LYS A 42 15.68 -15.46 11.22
CA LYS A 42 16.23 -16.64 10.57
C LYS A 42 15.18 -17.74 10.24
N VAL A 43 13.91 -17.37 10.16
CA VAL A 43 12.86 -18.24 9.65
C VAL A 43 13.05 -18.39 8.14
N LYS A 44 13.02 -19.61 7.61
CA LYS A 44 13.16 -19.85 6.17
C LYS A 44 11.84 -19.55 5.47
N VAL A 45 11.79 -18.43 4.74
CA VAL A 45 10.57 -17.89 4.13
C VAL A 45 10.69 -17.83 2.61
N LEU A 46 9.62 -18.26 1.93
CA LEU A 46 9.36 -17.97 0.52
C LEU A 46 8.24 -16.93 0.43
N LEU A 47 8.45 -15.86 -0.31
CA LEU A 47 7.43 -14.86 -0.66
C LEU A 47 7.14 -14.94 -2.16
N VAL A 48 5.88 -15.19 -2.53
CA VAL A 48 5.44 -15.21 -3.93
C VAL A 48 4.30 -14.25 -4.18
N ASP A 49 4.23 -13.68 -5.39
CA ASP A 49 3.11 -12.88 -5.86
C ASP A 49 2.75 -13.26 -7.31
N LYS A 50 1.44 -13.32 -7.63
CA LYS A 50 0.95 -13.66 -8.98
C LYS A 50 1.26 -12.58 -10.04
N GLY A 51 1.55 -11.37 -9.60
CA GLY A 51 2.03 -10.25 -10.40
C GLY A 51 3.36 -9.74 -9.89
N ASP A 52 3.68 -8.48 -10.18
CA ASP A 52 4.81 -7.83 -9.52
C ASP A 52 4.48 -7.46 -8.08
N PHE A 53 5.50 -7.30 -7.24
CA PHE A 53 5.34 -6.84 -5.87
C PHE A 53 4.62 -5.48 -5.83
N ALA A 54 3.69 -5.33 -4.89
CA ALA A 54 2.80 -4.18 -4.75
C ALA A 54 1.77 -3.99 -5.87
N SER A 55 1.61 -4.90 -6.83
CA SER A 55 0.71 -4.70 -7.99
C SER A 55 -0.78 -4.52 -7.64
N GLY A 56 -1.21 -4.92 -6.43
CA GLY A 56 -2.58 -4.77 -5.94
C GLY A 56 -2.86 -3.42 -5.26
N THR A 57 -3.52 -3.47 -4.10
CA THR A 57 -3.91 -2.30 -3.29
C THR A 57 -2.72 -1.42 -2.89
N SER A 58 -1.54 -2.02 -2.72
CA SER A 58 -0.36 -1.38 -2.15
C SER A 58 0.33 -0.37 -3.07
N SER A 59 -0.05 -0.26 -4.35
CA SER A 59 0.37 0.81 -5.26
C SER A 59 -0.75 1.78 -5.63
N ASN A 60 -1.98 1.49 -5.21
CA ASN A 60 -3.18 2.23 -5.60
C ASN A 60 -3.88 2.89 -4.39
N SER A 61 -3.12 3.29 -3.38
CA SER A 61 -3.61 4.04 -2.22
C SER A 61 -3.58 5.56 -2.48
N SER A 62 -4.00 6.36 -1.51
CA SER A 62 -3.80 7.81 -1.54
C SER A 62 -2.34 8.24 -1.33
N LYS A 63 -1.41 7.28 -1.25
CA LYS A 63 0.05 7.48 -1.09
C LYS A 63 0.42 8.31 0.15
N LEU A 64 -0.36 8.12 1.23
CA LEU A 64 -0.21 8.81 2.51
C LEU A 64 0.17 7.84 3.64
N ILE A 65 1.04 8.31 4.51
CA ILE A 65 1.34 7.71 5.81
C ILE A 65 0.76 8.65 6.86
N HIS A 66 -0.45 8.35 7.36
CA HIS A 66 -1.23 9.26 8.18
C HIS A 66 -1.66 8.65 9.52
N GLY A 67 -1.76 9.48 10.56
CA GLY A 67 -2.21 9.08 11.90
C GLY A 67 -3.71 8.84 12.03
N GLY A 68 -4.48 9.10 10.96
CA GLY A 68 -5.91 8.81 10.92
C GLY A 68 -6.76 9.77 11.75
N LEU A 69 -6.70 11.07 11.46
CA LEU A 69 -7.53 12.08 12.12
C LEU A 69 -9.03 11.72 12.10
N ARG A 70 -9.49 11.04 11.04
CA ARG A 70 -10.86 10.52 10.95
C ARG A 70 -11.16 9.48 12.03
N TYR A 71 -10.21 8.60 12.38
CA TYR A 71 -10.39 7.60 13.44
C TYR A 71 -10.47 8.27 14.82
N LEU A 72 -9.70 9.35 15.01
CA LEU A 72 -9.79 10.17 16.20
C LEU A 72 -11.19 10.78 16.36
N ALA A 73 -11.76 11.31 15.27
CA ALA A 73 -13.13 11.84 15.25
C ALA A 73 -14.21 10.76 15.55
N GLN A 74 -13.88 9.48 15.29
CA GLN A 74 -14.73 8.32 15.63
C GLN A 74 -14.45 7.74 17.02
N GLY A 75 -13.58 8.38 17.84
CA GLY A 75 -13.24 7.94 19.19
C GLY A 75 -12.16 6.85 19.28
N HIS A 76 -11.53 6.44 18.18
CA HIS A 76 -10.49 5.40 18.16
C HIS A 76 -9.10 5.94 18.59
N LEU A 77 -8.98 6.38 19.85
CA LEU A 77 -7.77 7.02 20.40
C LEU A 77 -6.53 6.12 20.34
N LEU A 78 -6.67 4.86 20.73
CA LEU A 78 -5.54 3.91 20.75
C LEU A 78 -5.02 3.62 19.34
N LEU A 79 -5.91 3.43 18.38
CA LEU A 79 -5.53 3.24 16.97
C LEU A 79 -4.83 4.47 16.43
N THR A 80 -5.36 5.67 16.69
CA THR A 80 -4.72 6.92 16.25
C THR A 80 -3.31 7.08 16.83
N ARG A 81 -3.13 6.79 18.14
CA ARG A 81 -1.81 6.83 18.78
C ARG A 81 -0.83 5.81 18.16
N GLU A 82 -1.30 4.60 17.86
CA GLU A 82 -0.51 3.57 17.18
C GLU A 82 -0.06 4.05 15.79
N LEU A 83 -1.00 4.54 14.97
CA LEU A 83 -0.71 5.06 13.64
C LEU A 83 0.26 6.24 13.66
N LEU A 84 0.12 7.18 14.60
CA LEU A 84 1.02 8.32 14.76
C LEU A 84 2.44 7.89 15.15
N LYS A 85 2.58 6.87 16.02
CA LYS A 85 3.88 6.30 16.37
C LYS A 85 4.56 5.66 15.15
N GLU A 86 3.82 4.87 14.37
CA GLU A 86 4.35 4.24 13.16
C GLU A 86 4.70 5.27 12.09
N ARG A 87 3.85 6.28 11.86
CA ARG A 87 4.16 7.42 10.98
C ARG A 87 5.46 8.11 11.38
N ASN A 88 5.59 8.47 12.66
CA ASN A 88 6.78 9.16 13.16
C ASN A 88 8.05 8.32 12.99
N TYR A 89 7.92 7.00 13.17
CA TYR A 89 9.03 6.08 12.94
C TYR A 89 9.42 6.05 11.46
N LEU A 90 8.45 5.89 10.55
CA LEU A 90 8.70 5.83 9.11
C LEU A 90 9.33 7.13 8.59
N VAL A 91 8.82 8.29 9.00
CA VAL A 91 9.40 9.60 8.63
C VAL A 91 10.86 9.73 9.06
N ARG A 92 11.25 9.16 10.20
CA ARG A 92 12.64 9.27 10.71
C ARG A 92 13.60 8.28 10.07
N ASN A 93 13.10 7.14 9.58
CA ASN A 93 13.96 6.01 9.24
C ASN A 93 13.86 5.58 7.77
N VAL A 94 12.92 6.14 6.99
CA VAL A 94 12.67 5.74 5.61
C VAL A 94 12.66 6.97 4.72
N ASP A 95 13.65 7.10 3.87
CA ASP A 95 13.91 8.30 3.06
C ASP A 95 12.79 8.65 2.08
N ILE A 96 12.03 7.67 1.60
CA ILE A 96 10.88 7.88 0.72
C ILE A 96 9.59 8.29 1.46
N VAL A 97 9.62 8.36 2.80
CA VAL A 97 8.50 8.83 3.62
C VAL A 97 8.77 10.25 4.08
N GLN A 98 8.10 11.21 3.48
CA GLN A 98 8.36 12.62 3.68
C GLN A 98 7.23 13.30 4.46
N PRO A 99 7.54 14.21 5.42
CA PRO A 99 6.52 15.03 6.08
C PRO A 99 5.75 15.84 5.05
N MET A 100 4.44 15.97 5.25
CA MET A 100 3.55 16.77 4.41
C MET A 100 2.57 17.54 5.28
N LYS A 101 2.35 18.81 4.96
CA LYS A 101 1.34 19.66 5.59
C LYS A 101 0.01 19.52 4.88
N PHE A 102 -1.05 19.57 5.67
CA PHE A 102 -2.43 19.46 5.21
C PHE A 102 -3.24 20.63 5.74
N ASP A 103 -3.90 21.36 4.86
CA ASP A 103 -4.85 22.43 5.20
C ASP A 103 -6.26 21.85 5.19
N ILE A 104 -6.88 21.73 6.37
CA ILE A 104 -8.28 21.29 6.50
C ILE A 104 -9.17 22.51 6.39
N LEU A 105 -9.97 22.54 5.34
CA LEU A 105 -10.94 23.59 5.10
C LEU A 105 -12.13 23.48 6.07
N ILE A 106 -12.60 24.63 6.57
CA ILE A 106 -13.67 24.71 7.53
C ILE A 106 -14.84 25.47 6.96
N ASP A 107 -16.00 24.84 6.94
CA ASP A 107 -17.27 25.47 6.67
C ASP A 107 -17.56 26.59 7.71
N VAL A 108 -18.47 27.48 7.41
CA VAL A 108 -18.71 28.70 8.18
C VAL A 108 -19.14 28.49 9.64
N ASP A 109 -19.47 27.24 10.04
CA ASP A 109 -19.95 26.93 11.38
C ASP A 109 -18.86 27.02 12.47
N SER A 110 -19.13 27.86 13.48
CA SER A 110 -18.22 28.08 14.62
C SER A 110 -18.08 26.88 15.55
N TRP A 111 -19.08 25.98 15.63
CA TRP A 111 -19.04 24.78 16.47
C TRP A 111 -18.09 23.74 15.90
N GLY A 112 -18.16 23.49 14.60
CA GLY A 112 -17.23 22.60 13.91
C GLY A 112 -15.77 23.04 14.03
N LYS A 113 -15.52 24.36 14.04
CA LYS A 113 -14.20 24.95 14.24
C LYS A 113 -13.61 24.59 15.62
N LYS A 114 -14.38 24.74 16.72
CA LYS A 114 -13.93 24.40 18.08
C LYS A 114 -13.64 22.92 18.23
N THR A 115 -14.52 22.08 17.73
CA THR A 115 -14.38 20.61 17.75
C THR A 115 -13.13 20.17 17.00
N LEU A 116 -12.88 20.72 15.80
CA LEU A 116 -11.68 20.41 15.02
C LEU A 116 -10.40 20.93 15.69
N TYR A 117 -10.43 22.12 16.32
CA TYR A 117 -9.31 22.63 17.10
C TYR A 117 -8.91 21.65 18.21
N MET A 118 -9.88 21.20 19.02
CA MET A 118 -9.63 20.24 20.09
C MET A 118 -9.16 18.88 19.55
N GLY A 119 -9.72 18.41 18.44
CA GLY A 119 -9.31 17.20 17.76
C GLY A 119 -7.86 17.27 17.27
N LEU A 120 -7.45 18.38 16.66
CA LEU A 120 -6.08 18.59 16.19
C LEU A 120 -5.08 18.75 17.34
N LEU A 121 -5.48 19.42 18.44
CA LEU A 121 -4.66 19.51 19.65
C LEU A 121 -4.38 18.10 20.21
N LEU A 122 -5.43 17.30 20.35
CA LEU A 122 -5.31 15.92 20.82
C LEU A 122 -4.47 15.07 19.85
N TYR A 123 -4.64 15.24 18.54
CA TYR A 123 -3.85 14.57 17.52
C TYR A 123 -2.35 14.88 17.64
N ASN A 124 -2.01 16.16 17.88
CA ASN A 124 -0.62 16.57 18.10
C ASN A 124 -0.04 15.94 19.37
N ILE A 125 -0.79 15.95 20.47
CA ILE A 125 -0.38 15.34 21.76
C ILE A 125 -0.15 13.83 21.60
N LEU A 126 -1.08 13.11 20.97
CA LEU A 126 -0.96 11.68 20.70
C LEU A 126 0.25 11.36 19.79
N GLY A 127 0.61 12.29 18.90
CA GLY A 127 1.80 12.24 18.04
C GLY A 127 3.11 12.61 18.75
N GLY A 128 3.06 12.96 20.04
CA GLY A 128 4.24 13.36 20.83
C GLY A 128 4.71 14.79 20.56
N LYS A 129 3.85 15.65 19.99
CA LYS A 129 4.14 17.06 19.74
C LYS A 129 3.13 17.93 20.50
N PHE A 130 3.59 18.78 21.42
CA PHE A 130 2.72 19.79 22.01
C PHE A 130 2.73 21.05 21.13
N ARG A 131 1.82 21.10 20.15
CA ARG A 131 1.66 22.23 19.22
C ARG A 131 0.20 22.63 19.16
N LEU A 132 -0.07 23.92 19.45
CA LEU A 132 -1.41 24.47 19.32
C LEU A 132 -1.81 24.57 17.84
N PRO A 133 -3.02 24.11 17.46
CA PRO A 133 -3.53 24.31 16.12
C PRO A 133 -3.69 25.80 15.81
N ASN A 134 -3.26 26.23 14.63
CA ASN A 134 -3.37 27.61 14.17
C ASN A 134 -4.45 27.70 13.10
N PHE A 135 -5.42 28.58 13.29
CA PHE A 135 -6.46 28.90 12.31
C PHE A 135 -6.04 30.07 11.43
N ILE A 136 -6.05 29.86 10.13
CA ILE A 136 -5.69 30.86 9.13
C ILE A 136 -6.96 31.24 8.36
N LYS A 137 -7.32 32.53 8.38
CA LYS A 137 -8.42 33.09 7.60
C LYS A 137 -7.98 33.43 6.18
N GLY A 138 -8.84 33.21 5.20
CA GLY A 138 -8.77 33.85 3.89
C GLY A 138 -7.69 33.41 2.92
N LYS A 139 -6.84 32.40 3.26
CA LYS A 139 -5.83 31.89 2.31
C LYS A 139 -6.45 31.26 1.07
N TYR A 140 -7.59 30.60 1.27
CA TYR A 140 -8.40 30.03 0.20
C TYR A 140 -9.70 30.81 0.13
N SER A 141 -9.84 31.67 -0.88
CA SER A 141 -11.08 32.44 -1.15
C SER A 141 -12.12 31.54 -1.83
N TYR A 142 -12.49 30.46 -1.13
CA TYR A 142 -13.49 29.53 -1.65
C TYR A 142 -14.85 29.82 -1.03
N ASP A 143 -15.87 29.88 -1.86
CA ASP A 143 -17.25 30.08 -1.40
C ASP A 143 -17.65 29.00 -0.39
N GLY A 144 -18.08 29.45 0.81
CA GLY A 144 -18.54 28.57 1.89
C GLY A 144 -17.47 28.11 2.87
N TYR A 145 -16.20 28.57 2.77
CA TYR A 145 -15.17 28.27 3.76
C TYR A 145 -14.70 29.52 4.51
N SER A 146 -14.63 29.43 5.84
CA SER A 146 -14.20 30.56 6.70
C SER A 146 -12.67 30.63 6.87
N GLY A 147 -11.95 29.59 6.50
CA GLY A 147 -10.50 29.43 6.65
C GLY A 147 -10.12 27.97 6.81
N HIS A 148 -8.91 27.70 7.33
CA HIS A 148 -8.38 26.35 7.49
C HIS A 148 -7.53 26.22 8.74
N PHE A 149 -7.36 24.97 9.21
CA PHE A 149 -6.28 24.58 10.11
C PHE A 149 -5.23 23.79 9.35
N THR A 150 -3.96 24.05 9.66
CA THR A 150 -2.84 23.27 9.13
C THR A 150 -2.39 22.23 10.16
N TYR A 151 -2.26 20.96 9.73
CA TYR A 151 -1.65 19.87 10.49
C TYR A 151 -0.61 19.14 9.66
N GLU A 152 0.12 18.23 10.27
CA GLU A 152 1.21 17.49 9.64
C GLU A 152 0.96 15.99 9.68
N ASP A 153 1.06 15.36 8.51
CA ASP A 153 1.14 13.92 8.34
C ASP A 153 2.35 13.59 7.43
N ALA A 154 2.28 12.54 6.63
CA ALA A 154 3.36 12.21 5.70
C ALA A 154 2.82 11.63 4.40
N ALA A 155 3.62 11.74 3.36
CA ALA A 155 3.40 11.13 2.06
C ALA A 155 4.54 10.15 1.74
N THR A 156 4.26 9.16 0.89
CA THR A 156 5.24 8.20 0.42
C THR A 156 4.94 7.78 -1.04
N ASP A 157 5.86 7.12 -1.68
CA ASP A 157 5.55 6.20 -2.76
C ASP A 157 5.21 4.85 -2.12
N ASP A 158 3.94 4.48 -2.18
CA ASP A 158 3.41 3.29 -1.50
C ASP A 158 3.96 1.99 -2.11
N ALA A 159 4.09 1.93 -3.44
CA ALA A 159 4.67 0.79 -4.12
C ALA A 159 6.15 0.62 -3.78
N LEU A 160 6.90 1.70 -3.83
CA LEU A 160 8.34 1.68 -3.52
C LEU A 160 8.59 1.31 -2.05
N LEU A 161 7.70 1.70 -1.13
CA LEU A 161 7.78 1.27 0.27
C LEU A 161 7.64 -0.26 0.41
N VAL A 162 6.78 -0.90 -0.38
CA VAL A 162 6.68 -2.37 -0.44
C VAL A 162 7.96 -2.96 -1.01
N VAL A 163 8.45 -2.44 -2.13
CA VAL A 163 9.68 -2.90 -2.78
C VAL A 163 10.87 -2.83 -1.83
N TYR A 164 11.01 -1.76 -1.05
CA TYR A 164 12.04 -1.63 -0.03
C TYR A 164 11.95 -2.69 1.06
N ASN A 165 10.73 -3.08 1.46
CA ASN A 165 10.53 -4.19 2.41
C ASN A 165 10.90 -5.54 1.78
N VAL A 166 10.55 -5.79 0.50
CA VAL A 166 10.92 -7.02 -0.22
C VAL A 166 12.44 -7.10 -0.42
N ALA A 167 13.08 -6.02 -0.86
CA ALA A 167 14.54 -5.98 -1.01
C ALA A 167 15.26 -6.17 0.34
N THR A 168 14.72 -5.62 1.44
CA THR A 168 15.20 -5.88 2.80
C THR A 168 15.05 -7.35 3.17
N PHE A 169 13.90 -7.96 2.86
CA PHE A 169 13.65 -9.38 3.08
C PHE A 169 14.68 -10.26 2.36
N VAL A 170 14.96 -9.99 1.09
CA VAL A 170 15.99 -10.70 0.31
C VAL A 170 17.39 -10.47 0.89
N LYS A 171 17.71 -9.24 1.31
CA LYS A 171 18.97 -8.91 2.00
C LYS A 171 19.17 -9.69 3.29
N LEU A 172 18.09 -10.08 3.97
CA LEU A 172 18.08 -10.91 5.17
C LEU A 172 18.10 -12.42 4.87
N GLY A 173 18.27 -12.84 3.60
CA GLY A 173 18.38 -14.23 3.16
C GLY A 173 17.05 -14.89 2.82
N GLY A 174 15.97 -14.12 2.66
CA GLY A 174 14.69 -14.63 2.18
C GLY A 174 14.66 -14.82 0.66
N THR A 175 13.77 -15.66 0.19
CA THR A 175 13.52 -15.92 -1.25
C THR A 175 12.22 -15.21 -1.67
N ALA A 176 12.31 -14.24 -2.61
CA ALA A 176 11.17 -13.51 -3.13
C ALA A 176 11.05 -13.69 -4.65
N ILE A 177 9.88 -14.11 -5.12
CA ILE A 177 9.64 -14.37 -6.55
C ILE A 177 8.31 -13.72 -6.95
N ASN A 178 8.37 -12.74 -7.84
CA ASN A 178 7.20 -12.11 -8.46
C ASN A 178 6.76 -12.92 -9.70
N TYR A 179 5.55 -12.64 -10.20
CA TYR A 179 4.91 -13.37 -11.31
C TYR A 179 4.80 -14.88 -11.08
N LEU A 180 4.75 -15.31 -9.82
CA LEU A 180 4.63 -16.70 -9.42
C LEU A 180 3.33 -16.90 -8.64
N GLU A 181 2.34 -17.52 -9.28
CA GLU A 181 0.98 -17.70 -8.76
C GLU A 181 0.83 -19.01 -8.00
N ALA A 182 0.32 -18.96 -6.78
CA ALA A 182 -0.12 -20.14 -6.05
C ALA A 182 -1.48 -20.61 -6.60
N THR A 183 -1.50 -21.77 -7.23
CA THR A 183 -2.70 -22.31 -7.91
C THR A 183 -3.40 -23.39 -7.11
N ARG A 184 -2.67 -24.11 -6.26
CA ARG A 184 -3.21 -25.18 -5.42
C ARG A 184 -2.47 -25.26 -4.09
N ILE A 185 -3.22 -25.47 -3.02
CA ILE A 185 -2.67 -25.66 -1.67
C ILE A 185 -3.31 -26.92 -1.09
N LYS A 186 -2.50 -27.83 -0.55
CA LYS A 186 -2.95 -29.11 -0.04
C LYS A 186 -2.19 -29.46 1.24
N ASP A 187 -2.91 -29.92 2.26
CA ASP A 187 -2.29 -30.50 3.45
C ASP A 187 -1.58 -31.84 3.13
N THR A 188 -0.45 -32.03 3.78
CA THR A 188 0.31 -33.26 3.77
C THR A 188 0.63 -33.68 5.21
N GLU A 189 1.12 -34.88 5.42
CA GLU A 189 1.54 -35.33 6.76
C GLU A 189 2.60 -34.39 7.38
N LYS A 190 3.52 -33.88 6.57
CA LYS A 190 4.67 -33.08 7.01
C LYS A 190 4.47 -31.58 6.96
N GLY A 191 3.37 -31.10 6.40
CA GLY A 191 3.12 -29.66 6.22
C GLY A 191 2.05 -29.37 5.19
N VAL A 192 2.25 -28.33 4.39
CA VAL A 192 1.43 -27.99 3.23
C VAL A 192 2.27 -28.10 1.96
N GLU A 193 1.69 -28.58 0.91
CA GLU A 193 2.24 -28.56 -0.45
C GLU A 193 1.53 -27.47 -1.25
N ILE A 194 2.31 -26.65 -1.95
CA ILE A 194 1.80 -25.53 -2.75
C ILE A 194 2.29 -25.69 -4.19
N THR A 195 1.36 -25.76 -5.13
CA THR A 195 1.66 -25.70 -6.56
C THR A 195 1.73 -24.24 -6.99
N LEU A 196 2.83 -23.90 -7.64
CA LEU A 196 3.14 -22.55 -8.10
C LEU A 196 3.28 -22.55 -9.62
N LYS A 197 2.65 -21.58 -10.29
CA LYS A 197 2.75 -21.42 -11.74
C LYS A 197 3.44 -20.09 -12.05
N ASP A 198 4.55 -20.15 -12.78
CA ASP A 198 5.24 -18.95 -13.27
C ASP A 198 4.45 -18.36 -14.44
N LYS A 199 4.05 -17.11 -14.29
CA LYS A 199 3.32 -16.35 -15.33
C LYS A 199 4.24 -15.66 -16.32
N PHE A 200 5.54 -15.63 -16.05
CA PHE A 200 6.52 -15.01 -16.92
C PHE A 200 7.11 -16.06 -17.90
N ASP A 201 7.57 -17.18 -17.37
CA ASP A 201 8.19 -18.26 -18.15
C ASP A 201 7.30 -19.52 -18.29
N MET A 202 6.06 -19.47 -17.75
CA MET A 202 5.05 -20.55 -17.83
C MET A 202 5.44 -21.88 -17.16
N GLY A 203 6.50 -21.92 -16.37
CA GLY A 203 6.92 -23.09 -15.58
C GLY A 203 5.97 -23.40 -14.43
N GLU A 204 5.93 -24.67 -13.99
CA GLU A 204 5.18 -25.12 -12.82
C GLU A 204 6.13 -25.74 -11.80
N TYR A 205 5.93 -25.39 -10.53
CA TYR A 205 6.78 -25.78 -9.42
C TYR A 205 5.95 -26.29 -8.25
N SER A 206 6.49 -27.25 -7.48
CA SER A 206 5.90 -27.68 -6.21
C SER A 206 6.86 -27.37 -5.07
N VAL A 207 6.35 -26.72 -4.03
CA VAL A 207 7.09 -26.41 -2.80
C VAL A 207 6.32 -26.92 -1.59
N SER A 208 7.02 -27.16 -0.49
CA SER A 208 6.41 -27.53 0.77
C SER A 208 6.72 -26.51 1.86
N GLY A 209 5.81 -26.35 2.82
CA GLY A 209 5.98 -25.48 3.97
C GLY A 209 5.37 -26.06 5.24
N LYS A 210 5.82 -25.58 6.42
CA LYS A 210 5.12 -25.91 7.68
C LYS A 210 3.74 -25.25 7.71
N ILE A 211 3.67 -24.00 7.26
CA ILE A 211 2.46 -23.19 7.14
C ILE A 211 2.48 -22.36 5.87
N VAL A 212 1.28 -21.99 5.39
CA VAL A 212 1.08 -20.99 4.34
C VAL A 212 0.45 -19.74 4.95
N LEU A 213 1.00 -18.58 4.61
CA LEU A 213 0.44 -17.28 4.98
C LEU A 213 -0.24 -16.66 3.75
N ASN A 214 -1.57 -16.56 3.80
CA ASN A 214 -2.36 -15.89 2.78
C ASN A 214 -2.42 -14.38 3.09
N ALA A 215 -1.65 -13.59 2.36
CA ALA A 215 -1.58 -12.13 2.46
C ALA A 215 -2.00 -11.44 1.14
N THR A 216 -2.89 -12.08 0.37
CA THR A 216 -3.27 -11.69 -0.98
C THR A 216 -4.26 -10.51 -1.07
N GLY A 217 -4.55 -9.86 0.06
CA GLY A 217 -5.38 -8.65 0.08
C GLY A 217 -6.78 -8.90 -0.49
N PRO A 218 -7.19 -8.21 -1.58
CA PRO A 218 -8.53 -8.38 -2.17
C PRO A 218 -8.82 -9.81 -2.68
N TRP A 219 -7.78 -10.57 -3.03
CA TRP A 219 -7.88 -11.96 -3.54
C TRP A 219 -7.81 -13.02 -2.45
N VAL A 220 -7.92 -12.64 -1.20
CA VAL A 220 -7.78 -13.54 -0.05
C VAL A 220 -8.73 -14.74 -0.11
N ASN A 221 -9.96 -14.55 -0.62
CA ASN A 221 -10.93 -15.64 -0.78
C ASN A 221 -10.59 -16.63 -1.91
N GLU A 222 -9.80 -16.23 -2.91
CA GLU A 222 -9.33 -17.15 -3.96
C GLU A 222 -8.38 -18.18 -3.37
N ILE A 223 -7.39 -17.73 -2.61
CA ILE A 223 -6.40 -18.57 -1.95
C ILE A 223 -7.02 -19.36 -0.79
N TYR A 224 -7.90 -18.73 0.01
CA TYR A 224 -8.60 -19.40 1.09
C TYR A 224 -9.48 -20.55 0.56
N GLY A 225 -10.24 -20.29 -0.50
CA GLY A 225 -11.10 -21.27 -1.14
C GLY A 225 -10.33 -22.42 -1.82
N SER A 226 -9.12 -22.16 -2.34
CA SER A 226 -8.28 -23.22 -2.92
C SER A 226 -7.77 -24.23 -1.87
N TYR A 227 -7.74 -23.84 -0.60
CA TYR A 227 -7.31 -24.67 0.51
C TYR A 227 -8.50 -25.32 1.26
N THR A 228 -9.57 -24.56 1.54
CA THR A 228 -10.67 -25.00 2.42
C THR A 228 -11.93 -25.39 1.67
N SER A 229 -12.08 -25.03 0.39
CA SER A 229 -13.33 -25.06 -0.39
C SER A 229 -14.41 -24.13 0.17
N GLU A 230 -14.08 -23.22 1.07
CA GLU A 230 -14.95 -22.25 1.73
C GLU A 230 -14.58 -20.80 1.39
N ARG A 231 -15.36 -19.85 1.87
CA ARG A 231 -15.10 -18.41 1.75
C ARG A 231 -15.14 -17.73 3.11
N ILE A 232 -14.36 -16.69 3.27
CA ILE A 232 -14.41 -15.83 4.46
C ILE A 232 -15.63 -14.90 4.32
N ASN A 233 -16.67 -15.18 5.08
CA ASN A 233 -18.00 -14.55 4.94
C ASN A 233 -18.03 -13.05 5.28
N ASN A 234 -17.10 -12.56 6.09
CA ASN A 234 -17.06 -11.16 6.55
C ASN A 234 -16.07 -10.29 5.77
N LEU A 235 -15.55 -10.79 4.64
CA LEU A 235 -14.75 -9.98 3.73
C LEU A 235 -15.67 -9.09 2.89
N GLN A 236 -15.48 -7.79 2.99
CA GLN A 236 -16.10 -6.79 2.11
C GLN A 236 -15.01 -6.07 1.32
N LEU A 237 -15.19 -5.96 0.02
CA LEU A 237 -14.29 -5.18 -0.83
C LEU A 237 -14.87 -3.81 -1.08
N THR A 238 -14.05 -2.77 -0.94
CA THR A 238 -14.40 -1.42 -1.37
C THR A 238 -13.40 -0.88 -2.36
N ARG A 239 -13.88 -0.12 -3.33
CA ARG A 239 -13.06 0.54 -4.34
C ARG A 239 -12.95 2.02 -4.03
N GLY A 240 -11.78 2.60 -4.32
CA GLY A 240 -11.55 4.03 -4.16
C GLY A 240 -10.75 4.57 -5.31
N ALA A 241 -11.38 5.44 -6.10
CA ALA A 241 -10.81 6.07 -7.27
C ALA A 241 -10.06 7.36 -6.93
N HIS A 242 -9.05 7.68 -7.71
CA HIS A 242 -8.35 8.95 -7.71
C HIS A 242 -8.17 9.44 -9.14
N ILE A 243 -8.21 10.75 -9.33
CA ILE A 243 -7.78 11.40 -10.56
C ILE A 243 -6.43 12.08 -10.36
N ILE A 244 -5.66 12.16 -11.41
CA ILE A 244 -4.35 12.82 -11.48
C ILE A 244 -4.51 14.07 -12.34
N VAL A 245 -4.24 15.23 -11.76
CA VAL A 245 -4.44 16.53 -12.39
C VAL A 245 -3.09 17.24 -12.49
N ARG A 246 -2.89 18.08 -13.50
CA ARG A 246 -1.70 18.93 -13.64
C ARG A 246 -1.59 19.90 -12.47
N LYS A 247 -0.41 20.00 -11.85
CA LYS A 247 -0.18 20.85 -10.68
C LYS A 247 -0.25 22.35 -11.03
N ASP A 248 0.16 22.73 -12.23
CA ASP A 248 0.12 24.14 -12.70
C ASP A 248 -1.30 24.70 -12.78
N LYS A 249 -2.32 23.84 -12.75
CA LYS A 249 -3.75 24.25 -12.70
C LYS A 249 -4.27 24.57 -11.31
N LEU A 250 -3.54 24.17 -10.28
CA LEU A 250 -3.95 24.32 -8.89
C LEU A 250 -2.87 25.03 -8.08
N SER A 251 -3.16 26.22 -7.57
CA SER A 251 -2.23 26.97 -6.71
C SER A 251 -2.24 26.38 -5.30
N LEU A 252 -1.36 25.41 -5.03
CA LEU A 252 -1.27 24.66 -3.79
C LEU A 252 0.12 24.70 -3.17
N ASP A 253 0.21 25.15 -1.91
CA ASP A 253 1.43 25.00 -1.11
C ASP A 253 1.42 23.69 -0.28
N ASN A 254 0.26 23.34 0.25
CA ASN A 254 0.02 22.17 1.09
C ASN A 254 -1.02 21.25 0.45
N ALA A 255 -1.11 20.02 0.92
CA ALA A 255 -2.28 19.18 0.62
C ALA A 255 -3.55 19.81 1.24
N VAL A 256 -4.67 19.65 0.58
CA VAL A 256 -5.97 20.19 1.05
C VAL A 256 -6.89 19.04 1.41
N VAL A 257 -7.58 19.20 2.54
CA VAL A 257 -8.63 18.28 3.01
C VAL A 257 -9.94 19.07 3.08
N PHE A 258 -10.95 18.58 2.42
CA PHE A 258 -12.27 19.22 2.40
C PHE A 258 -13.40 18.17 2.41
N ARG A 259 -14.62 18.64 2.62
CA ARG A 259 -15.81 17.80 2.51
C ARG A 259 -16.48 18.00 1.15
N SER A 260 -16.76 16.91 0.46
CA SER A 260 -17.59 16.96 -0.75
C SER A 260 -18.95 17.57 -0.41
N HIS A 261 -19.40 18.52 -1.21
CA HIS A 261 -20.73 19.12 -1.06
C HIS A 261 -21.86 18.17 -1.51
N LEU A 262 -21.51 17.07 -2.19
CA LEU A 262 -22.47 16.11 -2.71
C LEU A 262 -22.98 15.16 -1.62
N ASP A 263 -22.11 14.74 -0.71
CA ASP A 263 -22.42 13.71 0.29
C ASP A 263 -21.70 13.89 1.64
N GLY A 264 -20.92 14.99 1.81
CA GLY A 264 -20.17 15.27 3.03
C GLY A 264 -18.92 14.41 3.23
N ARG A 265 -18.55 13.58 2.27
CA ARG A 265 -17.35 12.71 2.32
C ARG A 265 -16.08 13.56 2.36
N GLN A 266 -15.12 13.10 3.15
CA GLN A 266 -13.80 13.72 3.21
C GLN A 266 -12.99 13.39 1.96
N MET A 267 -12.54 14.43 1.27
CA MET A 267 -11.73 14.39 0.05
C MET A 267 -10.35 14.96 0.30
N PHE A 268 -9.39 14.49 -0.47
CA PHE A 268 -8.00 14.95 -0.44
C PHE A 268 -7.57 15.51 -1.78
N VAL A 269 -6.78 16.58 -1.74
CA VAL A 269 -6.07 17.17 -2.88
C VAL A 269 -4.59 17.18 -2.50
N ILE A 270 -3.79 16.30 -3.10
CA ILE A 270 -2.45 15.97 -2.63
C ILE A 270 -1.43 16.32 -3.72
N PRO A 271 -0.64 17.39 -3.57
CA PRO A 271 0.41 17.72 -4.54
C PRO A 271 1.54 16.68 -4.47
N ARG A 272 1.91 16.14 -5.65
CA ARG A 272 2.96 15.13 -5.78
C ARG A 272 3.76 15.35 -7.07
N GLY A 273 5.05 15.73 -6.95
CA GLY A 273 5.86 16.01 -8.13
C GLY A 273 5.25 17.09 -9.03
N GLU A 274 4.97 16.74 -10.28
CA GLU A 274 4.39 17.62 -11.31
C GLU A 274 2.85 17.63 -11.31
N VAL A 275 2.22 16.80 -10.48
CA VAL A 275 0.78 16.58 -10.49
C VAL A 275 0.16 16.75 -9.11
N VAL A 276 -1.16 16.68 -9.08
CA VAL A 276 -1.99 16.65 -7.88
C VAL A 276 -2.90 15.42 -7.95
N LEU A 277 -2.89 14.61 -6.91
CA LEU A 277 -3.82 13.49 -6.75
C LEU A 277 -5.08 14.00 -6.04
N ILE A 278 -6.26 13.76 -6.62
CA ILE A 278 -7.54 14.13 -6.02
C ILE A 278 -8.37 12.86 -5.82
N GLY A 279 -8.89 12.67 -4.60
CA GLY A 279 -9.69 11.51 -4.24
C GLY A 279 -10.07 11.53 -2.75
N THR A 280 -10.81 10.56 -2.34
CA THR A 280 -11.08 9.25 -2.95
C THR A 280 -12.58 8.95 -2.88
N THR A 281 -13.07 8.16 -3.84
CA THR A 281 -14.37 7.48 -3.71
C THR A 281 -14.27 6.31 -2.71
N ASP A 282 -15.38 5.73 -2.31
CA ASP A 282 -15.40 4.58 -1.39
C ASP A 282 -16.72 3.80 -1.59
N ASP A 283 -16.77 2.93 -2.59
CA ASP A 283 -17.94 2.17 -2.98
C ASP A 283 -17.69 0.68 -2.81
N PHE A 284 -18.72 -0.10 -2.49
CA PHE A 284 -18.59 -1.54 -2.44
C PHE A 284 -18.36 -2.12 -3.83
N THR A 285 -17.61 -3.21 -3.88
CA THR A 285 -17.38 -4.00 -5.09
C THR A 285 -17.24 -5.48 -4.74
N GLU A 286 -17.67 -6.34 -5.65
CA GLU A 286 -17.50 -7.79 -5.52
C GLU A 286 -16.24 -8.28 -6.28
N ARG A 287 -15.71 -7.47 -7.18
CA ARG A 287 -14.63 -7.86 -8.09
C ARG A 287 -13.29 -7.25 -7.67
N PRO A 288 -12.31 -8.05 -7.22
CA PRO A 288 -10.99 -7.57 -6.86
C PRO A 288 -10.20 -7.02 -8.06
N ASP A 289 -10.51 -7.46 -9.28
CA ASP A 289 -9.83 -7.06 -10.53
C ASP A 289 -10.47 -5.88 -11.25
N SER A 290 -11.49 -5.23 -10.66
CA SER A 290 -12.14 -4.04 -11.24
C SER A 290 -11.30 -2.78 -11.03
N LEU A 291 -10.19 -2.67 -11.75
CA LEU A 291 -9.18 -1.62 -11.61
C LEU A 291 -9.34 -0.44 -12.60
N THR A 292 -10.46 -0.36 -13.30
CA THR A 292 -10.79 0.78 -14.18
C THR A 292 -11.66 1.77 -13.44
N VAL A 293 -11.31 3.07 -13.47
CA VAL A 293 -12.12 4.14 -12.91
C VAL A 293 -13.39 4.30 -13.75
N LYS A 294 -14.54 4.37 -13.11
CA LYS A 294 -15.82 4.58 -13.78
C LYS A 294 -16.03 6.07 -14.07
N ASN A 295 -16.78 6.40 -15.11
CA ASN A 295 -17.10 7.79 -15.44
C ASN A 295 -17.78 8.53 -14.28
N GLU A 296 -18.69 7.84 -13.59
CA GLU A 296 -19.42 8.39 -12.44
C GLU A 296 -18.45 8.72 -11.28
N GLU A 297 -17.41 7.90 -11.04
CA GLU A 297 -16.41 8.15 -10.02
C GLU A 297 -15.54 9.36 -10.40
N ARG A 298 -15.13 9.47 -11.67
CA ARG A 298 -14.36 10.62 -12.18
C ARG A 298 -15.16 11.91 -12.04
N GLU A 299 -16.41 11.92 -12.50
CA GLU A 299 -17.29 13.10 -12.42
C GLU A 299 -17.59 13.48 -10.96
N TYR A 300 -17.81 12.51 -10.07
CA TYR A 300 -17.97 12.77 -8.64
C TYR A 300 -16.76 13.50 -8.05
N ILE A 301 -15.53 13.02 -8.36
CA ILE A 301 -14.30 13.65 -7.86
C ILE A 301 -14.14 15.05 -8.44
N LEU A 302 -14.32 15.23 -9.75
CA LEU A 302 -14.24 16.53 -10.41
C LEU A 302 -15.26 17.53 -9.85
N ASN A 303 -16.53 17.14 -9.73
CA ASN A 303 -17.58 18.02 -9.21
C ASN A 303 -17.33 18.38 -7.75
N SER A 304 -16.84 17.46 -6.93
CA SER A 304 -16.45 17.75 -5.55
C SER A 304 -15.29 18.76 -5.50
N ALA A 305 -14.29 18.61 -6.35
CA ALA A 305 -13.11 19.48 -6.39
C ALA A 305 -13.41 20.88 -6.97
N ARG A 306 -14.33 20.99 -7.95
CA ARG A 306 -14.72 22.27 -8.58
C ARG A 306 -15.30 23.27 -7.60
N LYS A 307 -15.89 22.83 -6.49
CA LYS A 307 -16.31 23.75 -5.42
C LYS A 307 -15.15 24.55 -4.84
N ILE A 308 -13.96 23.99 -4.85
CA ILE A 308 -12.74 24.62 -4.32
C ILE A 308 -11.88 25.19 -5.44
N PHE A 309 -11.88 24.52 -6.60
CA PHE A 309 -11.12 24.91 -7.78
C PHE A 309 -12.06 25.04 -8.99
N PRO A 310 -12.79 26.18 -9.11
CA PRO A 310 -13.81 26.34 -10.14
C PRO A 310 -13.29 26.26 -11.57
N SER A 311 -12.01 26.56 -11.78
CA SER A 311 -11.34 26.48 -13.08
C SER A 311 -10.97 25.05 -13.53
N LEU A 312 -11.15 24.05 -12.65
CA LEU A 312 -10.79 22.67 -12.94
C LEU A 312 -11.76 22.04 -13.96
N THR A 313 -11.21 21.54 -15.05
CA THR A 313 -11.97 20.88 -16.13
C THR A 313 -11.60 19.40 -16.26
N SER A 314 -12.35 18.66 -17.06
CA SER A 314 -12.04 17.26 -17.40
C SER A 314 -10.76 17.14 -18.24
N GLU A 315 -10.40 18.17 -18.99
CA GLU A 315 -9.17 18.23 -19.81
C GLU A 315 -7.89 18.33 -18.97
N ASP A 316 -8.02 18.81 -17.72
CA ASP A 316 -6.89 18.89 -16.78
C ASP A 316 -6.52 17.52 -16.17
N VAL A 317 -7.38 16.51 -16.34
CA VAL A 317 -7.14 15.15 -15.86
C VAL A 317 -6.18 14.45 -16.81
N VAL A 318 -4.97 14.18 -16.35
CA VAL A 318 -3.91 13.51 -17.12
C VAL A 318 -3.87 12.02 -16.87
N GLY A 319 -4.50 11.54 -15.79
CA GLY A 319 -4.57 10.12 -15.47
C GLY A 319 -5.52 9.82 -14.33
N GLU A 320 -5.69 8.55 -14.06
CA GLU A 320 -6.57 8.07 -13.00
C GLU A 320 -6.16 6.67 -12.56
N TYR A 321 -6.52 6.29 -11.34
CA TYR A 321 -6.33 4.94 -10.80
C TYR A 321 -7.36 4.62 -9.74
N VAL A 322 -7.55 3.32 -9.49
CA VAL A 322 -8.45 2.81 -8.46
C VAL A 322 -7.76 1.73 -7.64
N GLY A 323 -7.96 1.76 -6.34
CA GLY A 323 -7.50 0.73 -5.43
C GLY A 323 -8.66 -0.02 -4.79
N ILE A 324 -8.52 -1.33 -4.62
CA ILE A 324 -9.51 -2.17 -3.93
C ILE A 324 -9.02 -2.42 -2.51
N ARG A 325 -9.85 -2.12 -1.52
CA ARG A 325 -9.55 -2.31 -0.10
C ARG A 325 -10.25 -3.57 0.41
N PRO A 326 -9.52 -4.56 0.95
CA PRO A 326 -10.12 -5.66 1.67
C PRO A 326 -10.43 -5.21 3.09
N LEU A 327 -11.71 -5.16 3.45
CA LEU A 327 -12.19 -4.81 4.78
C LEU A 327 -12.80 -6.05 5.45
N TYR A 328 -12.57 -6.23 6.75
CA TYR A 328 -13.18 -7.31 7.51
C TYR A 328 -14.28 -6.73 8.41
N GLY A 329 -15.50 -7.22 8.24
CA GLY A 329 -16.68 -6.78 8.99
C GLY A 329 -17.93 -6.77 8.12
N LYS A 330 -19.07 -6.51 8.75
CA LYS A 330 -20.36 -6.33 8.09
C LYS A 330 -20.77 -4.86 8.24
N GLY A 331 -21.14 -4.22 7.15
CA GLY A 331 -21.63 -2.86 7.15
C GLY A 331 -22.31 -2.51 5.84
N SER A 332 -23.33 -1.66 5.89
CA SER A 332 -23.99 -1.09 4.70
C SER A 332 -23.32 0.19 4.19
N ASP A 333 -22.43 0.78 5.00
CA ASP A 333 -21.66 1.99 4.68
C ASP A 333 -20.16 1.63 4.71
N PRO A 334 -19.43 1.75 3.58
CA PRO A 334 -17.99 1.48 3.51
C PRO A 334 -17.20 2.28 4.55
N GLY A 335 -17.65 3.49 4.86
CA GLY A 335 -17.03 4.40 5.81
C GLY A 335 -17.06 3.92 7.26
N ARG A 336 -17.97 2.99 7.59
CA ARG A 336 -18.22 2.48 8.96
C ARG A 336 -17.70 1.05 9.18
N VAL A 337 -17.29 0.33 8.13
CA VAL A 337 -16.70 -1.01 8.28
C VAL A 337 -15.41 -0.90 9.09
N THR A 338 -15.20 -1.86 10.00
CA THR A 338 -13.99 -1.95 10.83
C THR A 338 -12.72 -1.88 9.98
N ARG A 339 -11.79 -1.03 10.38
CA ARG A 339 -10.52 -0.81 9.70
C ARG A 339 -9.31 -1.37 10.43
N ASP A 340 -9.52 -2.27 11.39
CA ASP A 340 -8.46 -3.08 11.97
C ASP A 340 -8.14 -4.27 11.05
N PHE A 341 -6.90 -4.74 11.11
CA PHE A 341 -6.54 -5.94 10.41
C PHE A 341 -7.08 -7.18 11.15
N TYR A 342 -7.42 -8.20 10.41
CA TYR A 342 -7.92 -9.46 10.92
C TYR A 342 -6.99 -10.61 10.55
N VAL A 343 -6.88 -11.59 11.45
CA VAL A 343 -6.07 -12.80 11.26
C VAL A 343 -6.92 -14.01 11.54
N ASP A 344 -7.10 -14.83 10.53
CA ASP A 344 -7.73 -16.15 10.61
C ASP A 344 -6.67 -17.25 10.62
N VAL A 345 -6.98 -18.38 11.27
CA VAL A 345 -6.13 -19.58 11.28
C VAL A 345 -7.02 -20.80 11.04
N THR A 346 -6.85 -21.42 9.89
CA THR A 346 -7.58 -22.61 9.49
C THR A 346 -6.57 -23.68 9.09
N GLY A 347 -6.49 -24.75 9.86
CA GLY A 347 -5.47 -25.77 9.67
C GLY A 347 -4.05 -25.18 9.68
N ARG A 348 -3.33 -25.34 8.60
CA ARG A 348 -1.98 -24.79 8.40
C ARG A 348 -1.96 -23.50 7.58
N MET A 349 -3.11 -22.93 7.27
CA MET A 349 -3.22 -21.63 6.62
C MET A 349 -3.46 -20.54 7.66
N VAL A 350 -2.65 -19.50 7.60
CA VAL A 350 -2.88 -18.22 8.31
C VAL A 350 -3.25 -17.18 7.28
N THR A 351 -4.43 -16.56 7.46
CA THR A 351 -4.94 -15.55 6.52
C THR A 351 -4.95 -14.18 7.17
N VAL A 352 -4.45 -13.16 6.45
CA VAL A 352 -4.33 -11.79 6.94
C VAL A 352 -5.06 -10.82 6.01
N MET A 353 -5.91 -9.96 6.60
CA MET A 353 -6.73 -8.98 5.88
C MET A 353 -6.68 -7.60 6.54
N GLY A 354 -6.85 -6.55 5.74
CA GLY A 354 -7.06 -5.17 6.22
C GLY A 354 -5.83 -4.46 6.78
N VAL A 355 -4.62 -4.94 6.53
CA VAL A 355 -3.38 -4.27 6.95
C VAL A 355 -3.23 -2.95 6.18
N LYS A 356 -3.06 -1.84 6.93
CA LYS A 356 -2.82 -0.51 6.34
C LYS A 356 -1.34 -0.27 6.13
N ILE A 357 -1.02 0.53 5.10
CA ILE A 357 0.36 0.91 4.81
C ILE A 357 1.03 1.66 5.97
N THR A 358 0.30 2.45 6.76
CA THR A 358 0.86 3.17 7.91
C THR A 358 1.28 2.25 9.04
N ASN A 359 0.48 1.21 9.37
CA ASN A 359 0.72 0.36 10.54
C ASN A 359 1.21 -1.06 10.20
N TYR A 360 1.67 -1.29 8.98
CA TYR A 360 2.09 -2.62 8.53
C TYR A 360 3.13 -3.27 9.45
N ARG A 361 4.05 -2.47 10.00
CA ARG A 361 5.09 -2.94 10.92
C ARG A 361 4.51 -3.47 12.22
N ASN A 362 3.53 -2.75 12.80
CA ASN A 362 2.87 -3.22 14.02
C ASN A 362 1.97 -4.43 13.74
N ALA A 363 1.30 -4.47 12.60
CA ALA A 363 0.57 -5.66 12.15
C ALA A 363 1.52 -6.86 12.02
N ALA A 364 2.67 -6.68 11.35
CA ALA A 364 3.68 -7.73 11.21
C ALA A 364 4.16 -8.27 12.56
N ARG A 365 4.39 -7.41 13.59
CA ARG A 365 4.74 -7.83 14.95
C ARG A 365 3.66 -8.73 15.57
N LYS A 366 2.40 -8.31 15.50
CA LYS A 366 1.28 -9.05 16.07
C LYS A 366 1.09 -10.39 15.38
N ILE A 367 1.22 -10.42 14.05
CA ILE A 367 1.10 -11.63 13.24
C ILE A 367 2.29 -12.57 13.50
N ALA A 368 3.52 -12.06 13.52
CA ALA A 368 4.70 -12.87 13.79
C ALA A 368 4.66 -13.54 15.18
N ARG A 369 4.18 -12.85 16.22
CA ARG A 369 3.95 -13.48 17.54
C ARG A 369 2.99 -14.68 17.45
N ARG A 370 1.95 -14.58 16.62
CA ARG A 370 1.02 -15.71 16.39
C ARG A 370 1.67 -16.84 15.61
N LEU A 371 2.43 -16.50 14.56
CA LEU A 371 3.21 -17.47 13.77
C LEU A 371 4.27 -18.17 14.61
N GLY A 372 4.97 -17.46 15.49
CA GLY A 372 5.95 -18.04 16.41
C GLY A 372 5.35 -19.12 17.31
N ARG A 373 4.14 -18.90 17.82
CA ARG A 373 3.42 -19.93 18.61
C ARG A 373 3.07 -21.16 17.77
N ILE A 374 2.60 -20.96 16.51
CA ILE A 374 2.25 -22.06 15.61
C ILE A 374 3.50 -22.85 15.21
N LEU A 375 4.60 -22.16 14.94
CA LEU A 375 5.87 -22.76 14.55
C LEU A 375 6.68 -23.32 15.73
N ASN A 376 6.26 -23.02 16.97
CA ASN A 376 7.01 -23.29 18.20
C ASN A 376 8.43 -22.68 18.18
N VAL A 377 8.53 -21.41 17.77
CA VAL A 377 9.78 -20.64 17.69
C VAL A 377 9.61 -19.31 18.44
N ASP A 378 10.59 -18.97 19.26
CA ASP A 378 10.62 -17.64 19.91
C ASP A 378 11.12 -16.60 18.92
N LEU A 379 10.23 -15.72 18.48
CA LEU A 379 10.52 -14.66 17.53
C LEU A 379 10.76 -13.34 18.25
N LYS A 380 11.92 -12.73 18.04
CA LYS A 380 12.24 -11.39 18.50
C LYS A 380 11.50 -10.36 17.65
N VAL A 381 10.37 -9.86 18.14
CA VAL A 381 9.51 -8.93 17.41
C VAL A 381 9.68 -7.47 17.82
N ASP A 382 10.33 -7.21 18.97
CA ASP A 382 10.64 -5.86 19.43
C ASP A 382 12.01 -5.45 18.84
N GLY A 383 12.10 -4.49 18.05
CA GLY A 383 13.32 -4.15 17.28
C GLY A 383 13.27 -4.57 15.83
N LEU A 384 12.08 -4.55 15.28
CA LEU A 384 11.81 -4.85 13.87
C LEU A 384 12.82 -4.29 12.92
N PRO A 385 13.11 -5.07 11.85
CA PRO A 385 14.04 -4.64 10.86
C PRO A 385 13.66 -3.25 10.40
N LEU A 386 14.60 -2.38 10.56
CA LEU A 386 14.70 -1.19 9.75
C LEU A 386 14.57 -1.66 8.30
N ILE A 387 14.01 -0.85 7.45
CA ILE A 387 14.22 -1.03 6.02
C ILE A 387 15.73 -0.91 5.81
N LEU A 388 16.38 -2.04 5.56
CA LEU A 388 17.82 -2.13 5.38
C LEU A 388 18.25 -1.85 3.93
N TYR A 389 17.29 -1.83 3.03
CA TYR A 389 17.50 -1.47 1.64
C TYR A 389 17.30 0.05 1.47
N LYS A 390 18.22 0.64 0.75
CA LYS A 390 18.15 2.01 0.25
C LYS A 390 18.64 1.99 -1.18
N ARG A 391 17.92 2.67 -2.05
CA ARG A 391 18.31 2.82 -3.46
C ARG A 391 19.54 3.70 -3.56
N GLU A 392 20.47 3.31 -4.43
CA GLU A 392 21.68 4.04 -4.74
C GLU A 392 21.85 4.14 -6.25
N GLY A 393 22.36 5.29 -6.74
CA GLY A 393 22.62 5.52 -8.15
C GLY A 393 21.37 5.73 -9.00
N ASP A 394 21.40 5.26 -10.25
CA ASP A 394 20.30 5.41 -11.19
C ASP A 394 19.09 4.56 -10.81
N GLU A 395 17.91 5.17 -10.86
CA GLU A 395 16.67 4.54 -10.40
C GLU A 395 16.25 3.34 -11.26
N ILE A 396 16.48 3.38 -12.57
CA ILE A 396 16.12 2.29 -13.47
C ILE A 396 17.11 1.14 -13.34
N ASP A 397 18.41 1.41 -13.21
CA ASP A 397 19.40 0.37 -12.92
C ASP A 397 19.14 -0.32 -11.59
N SER A 398 18.79 0.44 -10.54
CA SER A 398 18.38 -0.11 -9.25
C SER A 398 17.12 -0.96 -9.37
N ALA A 399 16.13 -0.52 -10.15
CA ALA A 399 14.90 -1.26 -10.41
C ALA A 399 15.18 -2.65 -11.02
N LEU A 400 16.11 -2.74 -11.97
CA LEU A 400 16.46 -3.98 -12.66
C LEU A 400 17.36 -4.90 -11.84
N ARG A 401 18.39 -4.34 -11.16
CA ARG A 401 19.46 -5.10 -10.49
C ARG A 401 19.16 -5.43 -9.03
N ASN A 402 18.39 -4.57 -8.36
CA ASN A 402 18.22 -4.65 -6.90
C ASN A 402 16.76 -4.73 -6.44
N GLU A 403 15.80 -4.64 -7.39
CA GLU A 403 14.37 -4.58 -7.07
C GLU A 403 13.52 -5.51 -7.95
N CYS A 404 14.16 -6.36 -8.76
CA CYS A 404 13.53 -7.39 -9.59
C CYS A 404 12.37 -6.88 -10.47
N ALA A 405 12.53 -5.72 -11.10
CA ALA A 405 11.60 -5.26 -12.12
C ALA A 405 11.82 -6.04 -13.43
N LEU A 406 10.75 -6.59 -14.02
CA LEU A 406 10.80 -7.41 -15.22
C LEU A 406 10.15 -6.72 -16.43
N THR A 407 9.24 -5.79 -16.21
CA THR A 407 8.45 -5.14 -17.24
C THR A 407 8.56 -3.62 -17.15
N VAL A 408 8.19 -2.94 -18.24
CA VAL A 408 8.08 -1.47 -18.26
C VAL A 408 7.11 -0.98 -17.18
N ASP A 409 6.00 -1.66 -16.98
CA ASP A 409 5.00 -1.33 -15.95
C ASP A 409 5.57 -1.43 -14.53
N ASP A 410 6.44 -2.43 -14.26
CA ASP A 410 7.10 -2.57 -12.96
C ASP A 410 7.95 -1.34 -12.67
N VAL A 411 8.78 -0.95 -13.64
CA VAL A 411 9.63 0.22 -13.51
C VAL A 411 8.78 1.49 -13.38
N LEU A 412 7.89 1.73 -14.34
CA LEU A 412 7.15 2.98 -14.50
C LEU A 412 6.20 3.27 -13.33
N LYS A 413 5.47 2.25 -12.87
CA LYS A 413 4.45 2.39 -11.82
C LYS A 413 4.98 2.12 -10.42
N ARG A 414 5.86 1.12 -10.25
CA ARG A 414 6.19 0.57 -8.93
C ARG A 414 7.63 0.75 -8.49
N ARG A 415 8.51 1.28 -9.37
CA ARG A 415 9.90 1.59 -8.99
C ARG A 415 10.20 3.07 -9.06
N VAL A 416 9.86 3.75 -10.16
CA VAL A 416 10.12 5.19 -10.31
C VAL A 416 8.87 6.06 -10.10
N GLY A 417 7.67 5.47 -10.11
CA GLY A 417 6.42 6.16 -9.85
C GLY A 417 6.01 7.21 -10.89
N HIS A 418 6.64 7.24 -12.06
CA HIS A 418 6.39 8.24 -13.11
C HIS A 418 4.93 8.25 -13.57
N PHE A 419 4.27 7.08 -13.59
CA PHE A 419 2.84 6.98 -13.89
C PHE A 419 1.97 7.86 -12.98
N TYR A 420 2.34 7.96 -11.70
CA TYR A 420 1.55 8.69 -10.69
C TYR A 420 1.99 10.13 -10.47
N PHE A 421 3.25 10.49 -10.83
CA PHE A 421 3.87 11.74 -10.37
C PHE A 421 4.32 12.66 -11.50
N LYS A 422 4.23 12.22 -12.77
CA LYS A 422 4.52 13.05 -13.97
C LYS A 422 3.27 13.36 -14.76
N THR A 423 3.25 14.53 -15.40
CA THR A 423 2.12 15.01 -16.21
C THR A 423 1.86 14.16 -17.44
N ASP A 424 2.88 13.56 -18.03
CA ASP A 424 2.78 12.64 -19.16
C ASP A 424 2.59 11.16 -18.72
N GLN A 425 2.43 10.91 -17.43
CA GLN A 425 2.40 9.56 -16.82
C GLN A 425 3.67 8.75 -17.15
N GLY A 426 4.79 9.42 -17.42
CA GLY A 426 6.06 8.82 -17.77
C GLY A 426 6.13 8.28 -19.19
N ARG A 427 5.19 8.62 -20.08
CA ARG A 427 5.18 8.17 -21.48
C ARG A 427 6.47 8.50 -22.21
N SER A 428 7.06 9.66 -21.94
CA SER A 428 8.36 10.09 -22.51
C SER A 428 9.53 9.19 -22.10
N THR A 429 9.41 8.43 -21.02
CA THR A 429 10.48 7.55 -20.50
C THR A 429 10.31 6.08 -20.93
N VAL A 430 9.18 5.69 -21.50
CA VAL A 430 8.83 4.29 -21.83
C VAL A 430 9.85 3.63 -22.74
N GLU A 431 10.22 4.27 -23.86
CA GLU A 431 11.18 3.70 -24.83
C GLU A 431 12.58 3.54 -24.21
N GLY A 432 13.01 4.51 -23.39
CA GLY A 432 14.28 4.42 -22.65
C GLY A 432 14.29 3.27 -21.65
N ILE A 433 13.19 3.09 -20.91
CA ILE A 433 13.02 1.97 -19.96
C ILE A 433 13.04 0.64 -20.70
N LYS A 434 12.27 0.52 -21.79
CA LYS A 434 12.18 -0.70 -22.61
C LYS A 434 13.56 -1.12 -23.13
N LYS A 435 14.31 -0.20 -23.71
CA LYS A 435 15.67 -0.46 -24.17
C LYS A 435 16.58 -0.94 -23.05
N ARG A 436 16.55 -0.32 -21.88
CA ARG A 436 17.37 -0.74 -20.72
C ARG A 436 17.01 -2.13 -20.22
N ILE A 437 15.72 -2.51 -20.19
CA ILE A 437 15.27 -3.86 -19.85
C ILE A 437 15.82 -4.86 -20.87
N GLU A 438 15.67 -4.59 -22.18
CA GLU A 438 16.16 -5.46 -23.25
C GLU A 438 17.68 -5.64 -23.18
N ASP A 439 18.44 -4.57 -22.99
CA ASP A 439 19.89 -4.61 -22.87
C ASP A 439 20.31 -5.38 -21.61
N TYR A 440 19.60 -5.20 -20.50
CA TYR A 440 19.87 -5.92 -19.25
C TYR A 440 19.65 -7.43 -19.41
N PHE A 441 18.56 -7.86 -20.04
CA PHE A 441 18.28 -9.30 -20.25
C PHE A 441 19.29 -9.97 -21.22
N LYS A 442 19.85 -9.22 -22.17
CA LYS A 442 20.90 -9.75 -23.06
C LYS A 442 22.24 -9.99 -22.38
N THR A 443 22.47 -9.44 -21.18
CA THR A 443 23.75 -9.66 -20.46
C THR A 443 23.91 -11.10 -19.95
N ASP A 444 22.83 -11.90 -19.95
CA ASP A 444 22.84 -13.35 -19.58
C ASP A 444 23.43 -14.27 -20.69
N VAL A 445 23.66 -13.73 -21.89
CA VAL A 445 24.08 -14.55 -23.07
C VAL A 445 25.60 -14.52 -23.28
N LYS A 446 26.35 -13.94 -22.36
CA LYS A 446 27.81 -13.93 -22.34
C LYS A 446 28.35 -14.67 -21.13
#